data_41f31d83f2f05e4acf632f8ce89bff45
#
_entry.id   41f31d83f2f05e4acf632f8ce89bff45
#
_cell.length_a   1.000
_cell.length_b   1.000
_cell.length_c   1.000
_cell.angle_alpha   90.00
_cell.angle_beta   90.00
_cell.angle_gamma   90.00
#
_symmetry.space_group_name_H-M   'P 1'
#
loop_
_entity.id
_entity.type
_entity.pdbx_description
1 polymer ?
#
loop_
_entity_poly.entity_id
_entity_poly.type
_entity_poly.pdbx_seq_one_letter_code
_entity_poly.pdbx_strand_id
1 'polypeptide(L)'
;MKTQTKKSNITSVLCMILFLNVTYPLFSQNAGLPASALFGRKYKVGDIYRYKLTMEELHDGKFDHTNIAICELKVIKDSLGIPYDEVRWISRKTINTKDTIDATKAALSVKPYLISLDPKGKLDIPKIEVPDMTEPIQDFNTFFVAVSPMVGATKLNIKGDSIINKEPVIADFSNGSFILKGEDCIAFSVKMTDITKNQVMILTTFFPPSKSCLSFLIPEMNTPVVPNTINNFQMVMPTGADKYMVQYGREYFYVNSTIQKSDGKIINATMFNQLNLKLKINCDKEYKNCQFEMPFSEQRNLRLEIL
;
A
#
# COMPACT_ATOMS: atom_id res chain seq x y z
N MET A 1 -31.02 -37.91 6.24
CA MET A 1 -30.82 -36.45 6.14
C MET A 1 -29.38 -36.17 6.54
N LYS A 2 -28.47 -35.97 5.58
CA LYS A 2 -27.08 -35.63 5.85
C LYS A 2 -26.92 -34.10 5.77
N THR A 3 -26.73 -33.45 6.89
CA THR A 3 -26.45 -32.04 7.01
C THR A 3 -25.02 -31.81 6.55
N GLN A 4 -24.83 -31.23 5.36
CA GLN A 4 -23.53 -30.71 4.94
C GLN A 4 -23.29 -29.37 5.65
N THR A 5 -22.35 -29.38 6.57
CA THR A 5 -21.76 -28.16 7.13
C THR A 5 -20.92 -27.49 6.06
N LYS A 6 -21.38 -26.37 5.51
CA LYS A 6 -20.57 -25.43 4.73
C LYS A 6 -19.47 -24.89 5.64
N LYS A 7 -18.24 -25.37 5.44
CA LYS A 7 -17.06 -24.67 5.97
C LYS A 7 -16.94 -23.33 5.21
N SER A 8 -17.26 -22.26 5.89
CA SER A 8 -17.00 -20.90 5.44
C SER A 8 -15.47 -20.72 5.42
N ASN A 9 -14.91 -20.53 4.23
CA ASN A 9 -13.53 -20.10 4.09
C ASN A 9 -13.42 -18.64 4.55
N ILE A 10 -13.10 -18.45 5.82
CA ILE A 10 -12.86 -17.12 6.44
C ILE A 10 -11.46 -16.57 6.07
N THR A 11 -10.67 -17.32 5.33
CA THR A 11 -9.25 -17.09 5.14
C THR A 11 -8.88 -16.07 4.06
N SER A 12 -9.82 -15.37 3.44
CA SER A 12 -9.52 -14.51 2.27
C SER A 12 -9.88 -13.04 2.39
N VAL A 13 -10.04 -12.47 3.58
CA VAL A 13 -10.57 -11.10 3.71
C VAL A 13 -9.61 -10.15 4.44
N LEU A 14 -8.39 -10.55 4.72
CA LEU A 14 -7.58 -9.83 5.68
C LEU A 14 -6.28 -9.23 5.10
N CYS A 15 -6.36 -8.46 4.04
CA CYS A 15 -5.27 -7.55 3.68
C CYS A 15 -5.82 -6.31 3.00
N MET A 16 -6.30 -5.37 3.80
CA MET A 16 -6.54 -4.00 3.34
C MET A 16 -5.49 -3.09 3.94
N ILE A 17 -4.40 -2.93 3.22
CA ILE A 17 -3.43 -1.89 3.50
C ILE A 17 -4.00 -0.55 3.02
N LEU A 18 -3.83 0.43 3.88
CA LEU A 18 -4.18 1.83 3.72
C LEU A 18 -3.72 2.40 2.38
N PHE A 19 -4.64 2.75 1.49
CA PHE A 19 -4.34 3.65 0.39
C PHE A 19 -5.38 4.73 0.21
N LEU A 20 -4.84 5.89 0.22
CA LEU A 20 -5.40 7.21 0.13
C LEU A 20 -6.05 7.50 -1.22
N ASN A 21 -7.35 7.68 -1.24
CA ASN A 21 -7.93 8.59 -2.22
C ASN A 21 -7.72 10.02 -1.68
N VAL A 22 -6.58 10.62 -1.99
CA VAL A 22 -6.33 12.00 -1.64
C VAL A 22 -6.83 12.87 -2.76
N THR A 23 -8.04 13.40 -2.61
CA THR A 23 -8.49 14.55 -3.40
C THR A 23 -7.79 15.78 -2.84
N TYR A 24 -6.70 16.19 -3.47
CA TYR A 24 -6.04 17.45 -3.14
C TYR A 24 -6.85 18.65 -3.69
N PRO A 25 -7.03 19.73 -2.89
CA PRO A 25 -7.35 21.01 -3.46
C PRO A 25 -6.15 21.46 -4.30
N LEU A 26 -6.42 21.87 -5.53
CA LEU A 26 -5.47 22.48 -6.44
C LEU A 26 -4.88 23.74 -5.83
N PHE A 27 -3.80 23.63 -5.07
CA PHE A 27 -2.91 24.74 -4.82
C PHE A 27 -1.91 24.84 -5.97
N SER A 28 -2.30 25.62 -6.98
CA SER A 28 -1.39 26.17 -7.97
C SER A 28 -0.44 27.14 -7.25
N GLN A 29 0.63 26.63 -6.66
CA GLN A 29 1.80 27.46 -6.40
C GLN A 29 2.75 27.27 -7.59
N ASN A 30 2.93 28.35 -8.36
CA ASN A 30 4.03 28.53 -9.30
C ASN A 30 5.38 28.55 -8.54
N ALA A 31 5.77 27.40 -8.02
CA ALA A 31 7.15 27.14 -7.62
C ALA A 31 7.88 26.74 -8.91
N GLY A 32 8.85 27.54 -9.31
CA GLY A 32 9.71 27.25 -10.47
C GLY A 32 10.12 25.77 -10.44
N LEU A 33 10.05 25.12 -11.59
CA LEU A 33 10.38 23.72 -11.75
C LEU A 33 11.75 23.49 -11.10
N PRO A 34 11.87 22.62 -10.10
CA PRO A 34 13.16 22.31 -9.51
C PRO A 34 14.06 21.76 -10.61
N ALA A 35 15.32 22.11 -10.58
CA ALA A 35 16.38 21.52 -11.40
C ALA A 35 16.13 20.01 -11.47
N SER A 36 16.14 19.44 -12.66
CA SER A 36 15.70 18.06 -12.96
C SER A 36 16.11 17.10 -11.84
N ALA A 37 15.10 16.51 -11.19
CA ALA A 37 15.33 15.56 -10.12
C ALA A 37 16.38 14.54 -10.56
N LEU A 38 17.36 14.26 -9.72
CA LEU A 38 18.53 13.41 -10.02
C LEU A 38 18.14 12.05 -10.63
N PHE A 39 16.93 11.59 -10.35
CA PHE A 39 16.37 10.31 -10.77
C PHE A 39 14.89 10.39 -11.17
N GLY A 40 14.40 11.58 -11.53
CA GLY A 40 13.02 11.76 -11.97
C GLY A 40 12.67 10.84 -13.14
N ARG A 41 11.44 10.32 -13.15
CA ARG A 41 10.97 9.43 -14.21
C ARG A 41 10.97 10.16 -15.56
N LYS A 42 11.71 9.62 -16.53
CA LYS A 42 11.77 10.11 -17.91
C LYS A 42 11.00 9.14 -18.79
N TYR A 43 9.88 9.60 -19.30
CA TYR A 43 8.97 8.81 -20.10
C TYR A 43 9.35 8.84 -21.57
N LYS A 44 9.42 7.66 -22.19
CA LYS A 44 9.51 7.51 -23.63
C LYS A 44 8.24 6.81 -24.11
N VAL A 45 7.37 7.55 -24.79
CA VAL A 45 6.09 7.02 -25.28
C VAL A 45 6.32 5.78 -26.14
N GLY A 46 5.55 4.74 -25.87
CA GLY A 46 5.66 3.44 -26.51
C GLY A 46 6.60 2.45 -25.82
N ASP A 47 7.41 2.87 -24.83
CA ASP A 47 8.19 1.92 -24.03
C ASP A 47 7.26 0.93 -23.34
N ILE A 48 7.66 -0.34 -23.34
CA ILE A 48 6.98 -1.44 -22.66
C ILE A 48 7.99 -2.13 -21.76
N TYR A 49 7.59 -2.41 -20.53
CA TYR A 49 8.39 -3.12 -19.54
C TYR A 49 7.49 -3.85 -18.54
N ARG A 50 8.04 -4.79 -17.81
CA ARG A 50 7.26 -5.64 -16.91
C ARG A 50 7.84 -5.62 -15.50
N TYR A 51 6.95 -5.79 -14.53
CA TYR A 51 7.32 -6.03 -13.16
C TYR A 51 6.79 -7.38 -12.68
N LYS A 52 7.59 -8.02 -11.85
CA LYS A 52 7.18 -9.12 -11.00
C LYS A 52 7.07 -8.61 -9.58
N LEU A 53 5.91 -8.78 -9.00
CA LEU A 53 5.64 -8.55 -7.59
C LEU A 53 5.58 -9.90 -6.89
N THR A 54 6.37 -10.07 -5.83
CA THR A 54 6.32 -11.24 -4.93
C THR A 54 6.00 -10.72 -3.54
N MET A 55 5.02 -11.32 -2.87
CA MET A 55 4.65 -11.03 -1.50
C MET A 55 4.61 -12.34 -0.70
N GLU A 56 5.31 -12.38 0.41
CA GLU A 56 5.25 -13.43 1.40
C GLU A 56 4.54 -12.92 2.64
N GLU A 57 3.58 -13.69 3.12
CA GLU A 57 2.76 -13.36 4.28
C GLU A 57 2.96 -14.36 5.40
N LEU A 58 3.09 -13.82 6.62
CA LEU A 58 3.19 -14.60 7.85
C LEU A 58 2.13 -14.11 8.84
N HIS A 59 1.36 -15.03 9.39
CA HIS A 59 0.42 -14.80 10.49
C HIS A 59 1.00 -15.35 11.79
N ASP A 60 1.09 -14.52 12.82
CA ASP A 60 1.67 -14.88 14.11
C ASP A 60 3.06 -15.55 13.97
N GLY A 61 3.87 -15.04 13.03
CA GLY A 61 5.21 -15.53 12.73
C GLY A 61 5.26 -16.85 11.96
N LYS A 62 4.12 -17.39 11.52
CA LYS A 62 4.05 -18.60 10.72
C LYS A 62 3.73 -18.25 9.27
N PHE A 63 4.46 -18.86 8.36
CA PHE A 63 4.20 -18.74 6.93
C PHE A 63 2.76 -19.13 6.60
N ASP A 64 2.07 -18.25 5.87
CA ASP A 64 0.73 -18.51 5.36
C ASP A 64 0.77 -18.79 3.86
N HIS A 65 1.21 -17.82 3.08
CA HIS A 65 1.29 -17.97 1.64
C HIS A 65 2.29 -17.01 0.98
N THR A 66 2.58 -17.29 -0.30
CA THR A 66 3.30 -16.38 -1.19
C THR A 66 2.41 -16.03 -2.39
N ASN A 67 2.20 -14.75 -2.64
CA ASN A 67 1.60 -14.26 -3.87
C ASN A 67 2.68 -13.83 -4.87
N ILE A 68 2.50 -14.22 -6.13
CA ILE A 68 3.35 -13.80 -7.24
C ILE A 68 2.43 -13.22 -8.32
N ALA A 69 2.64 -11.96 -8.68
CA ALA A 69 1.89 -11.30 -9.73
C ALA A 69 2.83 -10.63 -10.74
N ILE A 70 2.43 -10.62 -12.00
CA ILE A 70 3.17 -9.96 -13.09
C ILE A 70 2.25 -8.93 -13.75
N CYS A 71 2.78 -7.73 -13.95
CA CYS A 71 2.13 -6.70 -14.72
C CYS A 71 3.05 -6.16 -15.83
N GLU A 72 2.45 -5.67 -16.88
CA GLU A 72 3.09 -4.95 -17.98
C GLU A 72 2.72 -3.48 -17.90
N LEU A 73 3.69 -2.62 -18.08
CA LEU A 73 3.53 -1.19 -18.16
C LEU A 73 3.85 -0.70 -19.56
N LYS A 74 2.96 0.10 -20.12
CA LYS A 74 3.17 0.77 -21.42
C LYS A 74 3.12 2.28 -21.21
N VAL A 75 4.16 2.96 -21.64
CA VAL A 75 4.20 4.43 -21.59
C VAL A 75 3.27 5.04 -22.61
N ILE A 76 2.31 5.82 -22.16
CA ILE A 76 1.38 6.57 -23.00
C ILE A 76 1.35 8.05 -22.59
N LYS A 77 0.59 8.87 -23.30
CA LYS A 77 0.23 10.25 -22.91
C LYS A 77 -1.27 10.36 -22.81
N ASP A 78 -1.74 11.17 -21.86
CA ASP A 78 -3.14 11.57 -21.81
C ASP A 78 -3.46 12.69 -22.85
N SER A 79 -4.69 13.16 -22.83
CA SER A 79 -5.16 14.24 -23.73
C SER A 79 -4.48 15.60 -23.47
N LEU A 80 -3.86 15.78 -22.31
CA LEU A 80 -3.10 16.99 -21.94
C LEU A 80 -1.60 16.84 -22.22
N GLY A 81 -1.18 15.70 -22.77
CA GLY A 81 0.22 15.39 -23.06
C GLY A 81 1.04 14.96 -21.85
N ILE A 82 0.42 14.73 -20.70
CA ILE A 82 1.07 14.24 -19.48
C ILE A 82 1.39 12.75 -19.67
N PRO A 83 2.62 12.31 -19.38
CA PRO A 83 2.99 10.91 -19.54
C PRO A 83 2.48 10.05 -18.37
N TYR A 84 2.05 8.84 -18.69
CA TYR A 84 1.59 7.81 -17.78
C TYR A 84 2.18 6.46 -18.15
N ASP A 85 2.30 5.60 -17.16
CA ASP A 85 2.45 4.16 -17.32
C ASP A 85 1.04 3.53 -17.24
N GLU A 86 0.54 2.96 -18.36
CA GLU A 86 -0.66 2.13 -18.39
C GLU A 86 -0.31 0.76 -17.85
N VAL A 87 -0.90 0.39 -16.72
CA VAL A 87 -0.66 -0.88 -16.04
C VAL A 87 -1.67 -1.91 -16.48
N ARG A 88 -1.18 -3.09 -16.92
CA ARG A 88 -1.99 -4.28 -17.27
C ARG A 88 -1.48 -5.48 -16.51
N TRP A 89 -2.34 -6.11 -15.74
CA TRP A 89 -1.99 -7.34 -15.05
C TRP A 89 -2.00 -8.52 -16.03
N ILE A 90 -0.97 -9.38 -15.94
CA ILE A 90 -0.75 -10.50 -16.86
C ILE A 90 -1.03 -11.83 -16.16
N SER A 91 -0.57 -11.99 -14.91
CA SER A 91 -0.74 -13.24 -14.17
C SER A 91 -0.75 -13.00 -12.67
N ARG A 92 -1.36 -13.94 -11.93
CA ARG A 92 -1.26 -14.04 -10.49
C ARG A 92 -1.29 -15.50 -10.08
N LYS A 93 -0.43 -15.86 -9.10
CA LYS A 93 -0.41 -17.17 -8.45
C LYS A 93 -0.29 -16.98 -6.95
N THR A 94 -0.99 -17.82 -6.18
CA THR A 94 -0.87 -17.91 -4.74
C THR A 94 -0.33 -19.29 -4.40
N ILE A 95 0.76 -19.36 -3.64
CA ILE A 95 1.43 -20.60 -3.22
C ILE A 95 1.29 -20.68 -1.70
N ASN A 96 0.60 -21.66 -1.21
CA ASN A 96 0.52 -21.97 0.21
C ASN A 96 1.21 -23.31 0.51
N THR A 97 1.20 -23.77 1.76
CA THR A 97 1.87 -25.00 2.18
C THR A 97 1.31 -26.28 1.53
N LYS A 98 0.12 -26.24 0.92
CA LYS A 98 -0.59 -27.41 0.42
C LYS A 98 -0.77 -27.38 -1.10
N ASP A 99 -0.89 -26.19 -1.68
CA ASP A 99 -1.38 -26.04 -3.03
C ASP A 99 -0.85 -24.77 -3.70
N THR A 100 -0.96 -24.74 -5.03
CA THR A 100 -0.73 -23.53 -5.84
C THR A 100 -2.00 -23.18 -6.56
N ILE A 101 -2.53 -21.99 -6.29
CA ILE A 101 -3.75 -21.48 -6.90
C ILE A 101 -3.37 -20.53 -8.03
N ASP A 102 -3.78 -20.84 -9.25
CA ASP A 102 -3.62 -19.95 -10.41
C ASP A 102 -4.82 -19.01 -10.50
N ALA A 103 -4.58 -17.73 -10.23
CA ALA A 103 -5.56 -16.64 -10.34
C ALA A 103 -5.31 -15.74 -11.57
N THR A 104 -4.63 -16.25 -12.60
CA THR A 104 -4.32 -15.50 -13.83
C THR A 104 -5.58 -14.95 -14.50
N LYS A 105 -6.69 -15.69 -14.47
CA LYS A 105 -7.97 -15.20 -15.03
C LYS A 105 -8.46 -13.94 -14.31
N ALA A 106 -8.31 -13.85 -12.98
CA ALA A 106 -8.65 -12.67 -12.21
C ALA A 106 -7.71 -11.51 -12.59
N ALA A 107 -6.40 -11.76 -12.72
CA ALA A 107 -5.44 -10.74 -13.15
C ALA A 107 -5.82 -10.16 -14.52
N LEU A 108 -6.12 -11.00 -15.50
CA LEU A 108 -6.50 -10.57 -16.86
C LEU A 108 -7.85 -9.84 -16.92
N SER A 109 -8.71 -9.97 -15.93
CA SER A 109 -10.00 -9.27 -15.87
C SER A 109 -9.92 -7.86 -15.29
N VAL A 110 -8.77 -7.47 -14.72
CA VAL A 110 -8.53 -6.10 -14.24
C VAL A 110 -8.44 -5.16 -15.44
N LYS A 111 -9.27 -4.12 -15.43
CA LYS A 111 -9.18 -3.05 -16.44
C LYS A 111 -7.85 -2.33 -16.33
N PRO A 112 -7.16 -2.03 -17.44
CA PRO A 112 -5.95 -1.22 -17.41
C PRO A 112 -6.19 0.11 -16.70
N TYR A 113 -5.20 0.57 -15.95
CA TYR A 113 -5.26 1.83 -15.24
C TYR A 113 -3.94 2.60 -15.38
N LEU A 114 -3.96 3.87 -15.05
CA LEU A 114 -2.87 4.81 -15.28
C LEU A 114 -2.22 5.22 -13.98
N ILE A 115 -0.90 5.19 -13.93
CA ILE A 115 -0.09 5.75 -12.85
C ILE A 115 0.97 6.68 -13.44
N SER A 116 1.32 7.74 -12.71
CA SER A 116 2.39 8.63 -13.16
C SER A 116 3.24 9.14 -12.00
N LEU A 117 4.56 9.10 -12.19
CA LEU A 117 5.54 9.78 -11.35
C LEU A 117 5.93 11.17 -11.89
N ASP A 118 5.27 11.63 -12.96
CA ASP A 118 5.41 13.02 -13.41
C ASP A 118 4.76 13.95 -12.38
N PRO A 119 5.37 15.08 -12.04
CA PRO A 119 4.80 16.04 -11.07
C PRO A 119 3.39 16.56 -11.42
N LYS A 120 3.01 16.51 -12.69
CA LYS A 120 1.67 16.89 -13.19
C LYS A 120 0.73 15.69 -13.33
N GLY A 121 1.26 14.49 -13.22
CA GLY A 121 0.50 13.25 -13.33
C GLY A 121 -0.19 12.88 -12.03
N LYS A 122 -0.94 11.78 -12.07
CA LYS A 122 -1.66 11.22 -10.94
C LYS A 122 -1.15 9.83 -10.61
N LEU A 123 -1.19 9.50 -9.35
CA LEU A 123 -0.83 8.19 -8.82
C LEU A 123 -2.02 7.65 -8.01
N ASP A 124 -3.20 7.67 -8.63
CA ASP A 124 -4.43 7.22 -7.99
C ASP A 124 -4.56 5.70 -8.08
N ILE A 125 -5.06 5.09 -7.01
CA ILE A 125 -5.45 3.69 -7.04
C ILE A 125 -6.76 3.60 -7.82
N PRO A 126 -6.86 2.70 -8.83
CA PRO A 126 -8.10 2.52 -9.56
C PRO A 126 -9.18 1.93 -8.63
N LYS A 127 -10.44 2.16 -8.98
CA LYS A 127 -11.54 1.39 -8.38
C LYS A 127 -11.31 -0.10 -8.69
N ILE A 128 -11.07 -0.89 -7.65
CA ILE A 128 -10.77 -2.31 -7.79
C ILE A 128 -12.09 -3.08 -7.83
N GLU A 129 -12.45 -3.59 -9.02
CA GLU A 129 -13.68 -4.37 -9.24
C GLU A 129 -13.45 -5.88 -9.09
N VAL A 130 -12.20 -6.31 -9.00
CA VAL A 130 -11.78 -7.72 -8.88
C VAL A 130 -11.19 -7.95 -7.49
N PRO A 131 -11.94 -8.51 -6.54
CA PRO A 131 -11.50 -8.65 -5.13
C PRO A 131 -10.15 -9.36 -4.98
N ASP A 132 -9.92 -10.41 -5.75
CA ASP A 132 -8.66 -11.17 -5.71
C ASP A 132 -7.44 -10.35 -6.14
N MET A 133 -7.62 -9.21 -6.79
CA MET A 133 -6.54 -8.33 -7.24
C MET A 133 -6.34 -7.09 -6.35
N THR A 134 -7.14 -6.95 -5.29
CA THR A 134 -7.05 -5.78 -4.39
C THR A 134 -5.65 -5.61 -3.83
N GLU A 135 -5.15 -6.65 -3.21
CA GLU A 135 -3.83 -6.64 -2.57
C GLU A 135 -2.68 -6.40 -3.56
N PRO A 136 -2.53 -7.18 -4.66
CA PRO A 136 -1.46 -6.93 -5.63
C PRO A 136 -1.46 -5.52 -6.22
N ILE A 137 -2.64 -4.94 -6.48
CA ILE A 137 -2.76 -3.58 -7.01
C ILE A 137 -2.31 -2.55 -5.98
N GLN A 138 -2.75 -2.68 -4.74
CA GLN A 138 -2.36 -1.79 -3.65
C GLN A 138 -0.86 -1.86 -3.37
N ASP A 139 -0.32 -3.05 -3.26
CA ASP A 139 1.10 -3.28 -3.01
C ASP A 139 1.98 -2.70 -4.12
N PHE A 140 1.60 -2.96 -5.37
CA PHE A 140 2.31 -2.42 -6.52
C PHE A 140 2.35 -0.89 -6.48
N ASN A 141 1.22 -0.25 -6.23
CA ASN A 141 1.14 1.21 -6.14
C ASN A 141 1.97 1.76 -4.97
N THR A 142 2.09 1.04 -3.86
CA THR A 142 2.91 1.47 -2.70
C THR A 142 4.36 1.68 -3.09
N PHE A 143 4.94 0.82 -3.92
CA PHE A 143 6.29 0.98 -4.41
C PHE A 143 6.48 2.28 -5.21
N PHE A 144 5.48 2.67 -5.99
CA PHE A 144 5.51 3.93 -6.76
C PHE A 144 5.28 5.14 -5.86
N VAL A 145 4.35 5.06 -4.90
CA VAL A 145 4.15 6.11 -3.90
C VAL A 145 5.43 6.38 -3.13
N ALA A 146 6.15 5.33 -2.71
CA ALA A 146 7.36 5.45 -1.91
C ALA A 146 8.49 6.24 -2.58
N VAL A 147 8.49 6.36 -3.91
CA VAL A 147 9.49 7.11 -4.68
C VAL A 147 8.91 8.33 -5.39
N SER A 148 7.65 8.65 -5.13
CA SER A 148 6.92 9.71 -5.83
C SER A 148 7.34 11.12 -5.39
N PRO A 149 7.03 12.13 -6.21
CA PRO A 149 7.11 13.53 -5.81
C PRO A 149 6.28 13.86 -4.57
N MET A 150 5.17 13.14 -4.35
CA MET A 150 4.25 13.35 -3.22
C MET A 150 4.94 13.19 -1.87
N VAL A 151 5.77 12.16 -1.71
CA VAL A 151 6.54 11.95 -0.48
C VAL A 151 7.83 12.77 -0.44
N GLY A 152 8.10 13.59 -1.45
CA GLY A 152 9.27 14.45 -1.52
C GLY A 152 10.54 13.77 -2.04
N ALA A 153 10.46 12.54 -2.55
CA ALA A 153 11.61 11.77 -3.02
C ALA A 153 12.45 12.56 -4.07
N THR A 154 11.79 13.29 -4.95
CA THR A 154 12.44 14.08 -6.01
C THR A 154 13.23 15.30 -5.52
N LYS A 155 13.12 15.65 -4.23
CA LYS A 155 13.88 16.76 -3.61
C LYS A 155 15.22 16.31 -3.04
N LEU A 156 15.51 15.01 -3.03
CA LEU A 156 16.76 14.45 -2.54
C LEU A 156 17.84 14.58 -3.63
N ASN A 157 19.03 15.07 -3.26
CA ASN A 157 20.10 15.37 -4.21
C ASN A 157 21.43 14.67 -3.92
N ILE A 158 21.73 14.43 -2.66
CA ILE A 158 22.99 13.80 -2.23
C ILE A 158 22.71 12.65 -1.25
N LYS A 159 23.66 11.74 -1.14
CA LYS A 159 23.62 10.66 -0.13
C LYS A 159 23.49 11.25 1.28
N GLY A 160 22.54 10.74 2.02
CA GLY A 160 22.22 11.20 3.37
C GLY A 160 21.09 12.22 3.44
N ASP A 161 20.70 12.86 2.33
CA ASP A 161 19.52 13.73 2.32
C ASP A 161 18.29 12.98 2.83
N SER A 162 17.49 13.66 3.63
CA SER A 162 16.23 13.12 4.15
C SER A 162 15.16 14.19 4.25
N ILE A 163 13.93 13.77 4.05
CA ILE A 163 12.73 14.60 4.18
C ILE A 163 11.75 13.85 5.07
N ILE A 164 11.10 14.55 5.98
CA ILE A 164 9.96 14.05 6.73
C ILE A 164 8.73 14.76 6.19
N ASN A 165 7.82 13.99 5.64
CA ASN A 165 6.52 14.47 5.16
C ASN A 165 5.43 14.00 6.11
N LYS A 166 4.62 14.94 6.59
CA LYS A 166 3.50 14.69 7.48
C LYS A 166 2.23 15.08 6.74
N GLU A 167 1.43 14.10 6.40
CA GLU A 167 0.17 14.30 5.69
C GLU A 167 -0.97 13.65 6.44
N PRO A 168 -2.13 14.30 6.56
CA PRO A 168 -3.31 13.66 7.13
C PRO A 168 -3.80 12.54 6.22
N VAL A 169 -4.13 11.39 6.78
CA VAL A 169 -4.71 10.28 6.03
C VAL A 169 -6.21 10.31 6.11
N ILE A 170 -6.85 10.28 4.95
CA ILE A 170 -8.27 9.97 4.82
C ILE A 170 -8.40 8.74 3.95
N ALA A 171 -9.06 7.69 4.44
CA ALA A 171 -9.42 6.56 3.62
C ALA A 171 -10.88 6.20 3.85
N ASP A 172 -11.63 6.06 2.77
CA ASP A 172 -12.98 5.55 2.73
C ASP A 172 -13.01 4.39 1.75
N PHE A 173 -13.50 3.24 2.21
CA PHE A 173 -13.60 2.06 1.38
C PHE A 173 -15.03 1.90 0.88
N SER A 174 -15.19 1.71 -0.41
CA SER A 174 -16.49 1.59 -1.08
C SER A 174 -17.37 0.42 -0.60
N ASN A 175 -16.83 -0.51 0.18
CA ASN A 175 -17.56 -1.62 0.79
C ASN A 175 -18.10 -1.30 2.20
N GLY A 176 -18.06 -0.03 2.62
CA GLY A 176 -18.45 0.41 3.97
C GLY A 176 -17.37 0.17 5.04
N SER A 177 -16.22 -0.36 4.69
CA SER A 177 -15.04 -0.36 5.56
C SER A 177 -14.37 1.00 5.51
N PHE A 178 -13.86 1.46 6.64
CA PHE A 178 -13.14 2.73 6.69
C PHE A 178 -11.98 2.67 7.68
N ILE A 179 -10.98 3.49 7.40
CA ILE A 179 -9.88 3.76 8.31
C ILE A 179 -10.11 5.14 8.89
N LEU A 180 -10.23 5.20 10.19
CA LEU A 180 -10.27 6.48 10.87
C LEU A 180 -8.87 7.04 10.99
N LYS A 181 -8.81 8.34 10.95
CA LYS A 181 -7.60 9.11 10.98
C LYS A 181 -7.63 10.16 12.06
N GLY A 182 -6.46 10.62 12.42
CA GLY A 182 -6.28 11.91 13.02
C GLY A 182 -5.39 12.77 12.12
N GLU A 183 -5.35 14.04 12.39
CA GLU A 183 -4.35 14.93 11.81
C GLU A 183 -2.95 14.48 12.24
N ASP A 184 -1.96 14.61 11.37
CA ASP A 184 -0.57 14.23 11.61
C ASP A 184 -0.34 12.73 11.94
N CYS A 185 -1.26 11.87 11.60
CA CYS A 185 -1.14 10.43 11.87
C CYS A 185 -0.17 9.73 10.94
N ILE A 186 0.09 10.26 9.77
CA ILE A 186 1.10 9.74 8.86
C ILE A 186 2.34 10.61 8.89
N ALA A 187 3.45 9.95 9.13
CA ALA A 187 4.77 10.52 8.92
C ALA A 187 5.56 9.58 8.01
N PHE A 188 5.95 10.09 6.85
CA PHE A 188 6.91 9.44 5.97
C PHE A 188 8.27 10.10 6.13
N SER A 189 9.29 9.28 6.35
CA SER A 189 10.68 9.69 6.19
C SER A 189 11.19 9.11 4.89
N VAL A 190 11.69 9.96 4.02
CA VAL A 190 12.32 9.56 2.76
C VAL A 190 13.77 9.95 2.82
N LYS A 191 14.66 8.98 2.62
CA LYS A 191 16.12 9.17 2.73
C LYS A 191 16.84 8.59 1.53
N MET A 192 17.78 9.33 0.96
CA MET A 192 18.73 8.79 0.00
C MET A 192 19.83 8.05 0.74
N THR A 193 19.79 6.72 0.68
CA THR A 193 20.74 5.86 1.41
C THR A 193 22.03 5.65 0.64
N ASP A 194 21.96 5.63 -0.69
CA ASP A 194 23.15 5.53 -1.52
C ASP A 194 22.94 6.15 -2.91
N ILE A 195 24.03 6.48 -3.58
CA ILE A 195 24.07 7.02 -4.93
C ILE A 195 25.31 6.50 -5.66
N THR A 196 25.10 5.91 -6.83
CA THR A 196 26.16 5.48 -7.73
C THR A 196 26.12 6.28 -9.04
N LYS A 197 27.00 5.97 -9.98
CA LYS A 197 26.97 6.55 -11.33
C LYS A 197 25.60 6.37 -11.98
N ASN A 198 24.99 5.18 -11.87
CA ASN A 198 23.82 4.78 -12.64
C ASN A 198 22.53 4.65 -11.80
N GLN A 199 22.62 4.59 -10.49
CA GLN A 199 21.50 4.25 -9.62
C GLN A 199 21.45 5.14 -8.38
N VAL A 200 20.24 5.24 -7.81
CA VAL A 200 19.99 5.87 -6.51
C VAL A 200 19.22 4.86 -5.65
N MET A 201 19.58 4.77 -4.38
CA MET A 201 18.86 3.97 -3.39
C MET A 201 18.11 4.89 -2.44
N ILE A 202 16.81 4.63 -2.29
CA ILE A 202 15.90 5.40 -1.44
C ILE A 202 15.26 4.46 -0.43
N LEU A 203 15.31 4.88 0.84
CA LEU A 203 14.55 4.30 1.93
C LEU A 203 13.38 5.23 2.25
N THR A 204 12.16 4.74 2.06
CA THR A 204 10.94 5.40 2.53
C THR A 204 10.40 4.62 3.71
N THR A 205 10.25 5.28 4.86
CA THR A 205 9.78 4.66 6.09
C THR A 205 8.51 5.34 6.55
N PHE A 206 7.48 4.56 6.79
CA PHE A 206 6.31 4.95 7.54
C PHE A 206 6.56 4.60 9.02
N PHE A 207 6.36 5.56 9.89
CA PHE A 207 6.43 5.32 11.34
C PHE A 207 5.35 6.13 12.04
N PRO A 208 4.73 5.55 13.06
CA PRO A 208 3.76 6.27 13.85
C PRO A 208 4.44 7.43 14.58
N PRO A 209 3.81 8.60 14.65
CA PRO A 209 4.32 9.72 15.41
C PRO A 209 4.43 9.37 16.91
N SER A 210 5.13 10.20 17.68
CA SER A 210 5.32 9.99 19.13
C SER A 210 4.05 10.16 19.97
N LYS A 211 3.01 10.77 19.40
CA LYS A 211 1.71 10.97 20.04
C LYS A 211 0.62 10.30 19.23
N SER A 212 -0.40 9.78 19.91
CA SER A 212 -1.59 9.32 19.20
C SER A 212 -2.26 10.50 18.49
N CYS A 213 -2.52 10.32 17.22
CA CYS A 213 -3.16 11.30 16.37
C CYS A 213 -4.44 10.76 15.74
N LEU A 214 -4.78 9.49 15.98
CA LEU A 214 -6.04 8.90 15.54
C LEU A 214 -7.18 9.26 16.49
N SER A 215 -8.31 9.61 15.91
CA SER A 215 -9.58 9.64 16.62
C SER A 215 -10.18 8.24 16.59
N PHE A 216 -10.00 7.50 17.66
CA PHE A 216 -10.54 6.15 17.75
C PHE A 216 -12.04 6.16 18.01
N LEU A 217 -12.74 5.18 17.45
CA LEU A 217 -14.20 5.01 17.59
C LEU A 217 -14.64 4.83 19.05
N ILE A 218 -13.82 4.13 19.83
CA ILE A 218 -14.08 3.89 21.24
C ILE A 218 -12.81 4.14 22.06
N PRO A 219 -12.95 4.62 23.32
CA PRO A 219 -11.82 4.99 24.18
C PRO A 219 -10.81 3.86 24.41
N GLU A 220 -11.26 2.60 24.46
CA GLU A 220 -10.42 1.43 24.70
C GLU A 220 -9.34 1.25 23.63
N MET A 221 -9.61 1.71 22.40
CA MET A 221 -8.65 1.65 21.28
C MET A 221 -7.47 2.62 21.45
N ASN A 222 -7.51 3.54 22.42
CA ASN A 222 -6.37 4.39 22.76
C ASN A 222 -5.31 3.61 23.56
N THR A 223 -5.67 2.47 24.17
CA THR A 223 -4.71 1.63 24.89
C THR A 223 -3.78 0.96 23.88
N PRO A 224 -2.45 1.18 23.95
CA PRO A 224 -1.51 0.59 23.01
C PRO A 224 -1.59 -0.93 22.98
N VAL A 225 -1.73 -1.50 21.78
CA VAL A 225 -1.66 -2.96 21.57
C VAL A 225 -0.24 -3.47 21.78
N VAL A 226 0.77 -2.67 21.38
CA VAL A 226 2.17 -2.94 21.63
C VAL A 226 2.68 -2.05 22.76
N PRO A 227 3.20 -2.60 23.87
CA PRO A 227 3.70 -1.81 25.00
C PRO A 227 4.67 -0.70 24.58
N ASN A 228 4.58 0.45 25.25
CA ASN A 228 5.43 1.62 25.02
C ASN A 228 5.37 2.19 23.58
N THR A 229 4.26 1.93 22.87
CA THR A 229 4.00 2.51 21.55
C THR A 229 2.68 3.26 21.53
N ILE A 230 2.27 3.70 20.37
CA ILE A 230 0.93 4.23 20.12
C ILE A 230 0.26 3.41 19.03
N ASN A 231 -1.06 3.30 19.07
CA ASN A 231 -1.83 2.79 17.97
C ASN A 231 -1.91 3.86 16.88
N ASN A 232 -1.77 3.42 15.62
CA ASN A 232 -1.84 4.29 14.44
C ASN A 232 -2.66 3.68 13.31
N PHE A 233 -3.33 2.57 13.60
CA PHE A 233 -4.16 1.86 12.65
C PHE A 233 -5.51 1.54 13.27
N GLN A 234 -6.57 1.74 12.50
CA GLN A 234 -7.92 1.33 12.84
C GLN A 234 -8.73 1.08 11.57
N MET A 235 -9.42 -0.04 11.51
CA MET A 235 -10.31 -0.38 10.43
C MET A 235 -11.58 -1.03 10.97
N VAL A 236 -12.72 -0.68 10.37
CA VAL A 236 -14.02 -1.29 10.68
C VAL A 236 -14.62 -1.83 9.41
N MET A 237 -15.08 -3.06 9.44
CA MET A 237 -15.74 -3.72 8.33
C MET A 237 -17.07 -4.32 8.76
N PRO A 238 -18.16 -4.10 8.01
CA PRO A 238 -19.41 -4.82 8.24
C PRO A 238 -19.22 -6.31 7.89
N THR A 239 -19.70 -7.19 8.76
CA THR A 239 -19.64 -8.66 8.55
C THR A 239 -21.01 -9.29 8.39
N GLY A 240 -22.07 -8.51 8.56
CA GLY A 240 -23.47 -8.92 8.44
C GLY A 240 -24.41 -7.80 8.88
N ALA A 241 -25.70 -8.08 9.00
CA ALA A 241 -26.66 -7.12 9.48
C ALA A 241 -26.32 -6.71 10.92
N ASP A 242 -25.98 -5.43 11.12
CA ASP A 242 -25.61 -4.82 12.40
C ASP A 242 -24.46 -5.54 13.13
N LYS A 243 -23.57 -6.19 12.36
CA LYS A 243 -22.38 -6.85 12.87
C LYS A 243 -21.12 -6.31 12.18
N TYR A 244 -20.09 -6.14 12.99
CA TYR A 244 -18.85 -5.51 12.55
C TYR A 244 -17.63 -6.31 13.01
N MET A 245 -16.59 -6.26 12.20
CA MET A 245 -15.24 -6.61 12.57
C MET A 245 -14.44 -5.32 12.75
N VAL A 246 -13.72 -5.22 13.84
CA VAL A 246 -12.88 -4.06 14.17
C VAL A 246 -11.46 -4.51 14.36
N GLN A 247 -10.55 -3.83 13.71
CA GLN A 247 -9.12 -4.02 13.86
C GLN A 247 -8.48 -2.71 14.28
N TYR A 248 -7.62 -2.73 15.26
CA TYR A 248 -6.86 -1.55 15.68
C TYR A 248 -5.54 -1.94 16.31
N GLY A 249 -4.59 -1.04 16.24
CA GLY A 249 -3.27 -1.27 16.79
C GLY A 249 -2.19 -0.49 16.07
N ARG A 250 -1.09 -1.16 15.81
CA ARG A 250 0.09 -0.54 15.24
C ARG A 250 0.47 -1.16 13.91
N GLU A 251 0.65 -0.29 12.92
CA GLU A 251 1.29 -0.58 11.65
C GLU A 251 2.68 0.07 11.58
N TYR A 252 3.60 -0.64 10.96
CA TYR A 252 4.92 -0.14 10.60
C TYR A 252 5.34 -0.72 9.26
N PHE A 253 5.85 0.09 8.35
CA PHE A 253 6.46 -0.40 7.11
C PHE A 253 7.61 0.48 6.63
N TYR A 254 8.45 -0.10 5.80
CA TYR A 254 9.44 0.64 5.02
C TYR A 254 9.61 0.03 3.64
N VAL A 255 10.02 0.87 2.70
CA VAL A 255 10.30 0.49 1.31
C VAL A 255 11.73 0.90 0.98
N ASN A 256 12.55 -0.05 0.55
CA ASN A 256 13.85 0.21 -0.03
C ASN A 256 13.73 0.10 -1.55
N SER A 257 14.05 1.16 -2.27
CA SER A 257 13.94 1.21 -3.73
C SER A 257 15.28 1.53 -4.38
N THR A 258 15.65 0.78 -5.41
CA THR A 258 16.76 1.08 -6.30
C THR A 258 16.20 1.63 -7.60
N ILE A 259 16.57 2.85 -7.94
CA ILE A 259 16.06 3.61 -9.08
C ILE A 259 17.18 3.84 -10.08
N GLN A 260 16.91 3.60 -11.35
CA GLN A 260 17.84 3.90 -12.44
C GLN A 260 17.86 5.40 -12.75
N LYS A 261 19.03 6.03 -12.77
CA LYS A 261 19.16 7.47 -13.02
C LYS A 261 18.87 7.88 -14.47
N SER A 262 19.06 6.98 -15.42
CA SER A 262 18.87 7.29 -16.84
C SER A 262 17.43 7.59 -17.18
N ASP A 263 16.47 6.87 -16.60
CA ASP A 263 15.05 6.94 -16.94
C ASP A 263 14.10 6.98 -15.74
N GLY A 264 14.62 6.85 -14.51
CA GLY A 264 13.84 6.91 -13.28
C GLY A 264 12.96 5.69 -13.01
N LYS A 265 13.22 4.56 -13.69
CA LYS A 265 12.51 3.30 -13.41
C LYS A 265 12.99 2.69 -12.11
N ILE A 266 12.07 2.10 -11.37
CA ILE A 266 12.41 1.23 -10.24
C ILE A 266 13.01 -0.05 -10.81
N ILE A 267 14.27 -0.36 -10.49
CA ILE A 267 14.94 -1.60 -10.93
C ILE A 267 14.51 -2.75 -10.05
N ASN A 268 14.55 -2.53 -8.74
CA ASN A 268 14.03 -3.41 -7.72
C ASN A 268 13.62 -2.60 -6.51
N ALA A 269 12.70 -3.15 -5.75
CA ALA A 269 12.35 -2.60 -4.44
C ALA A 269 11.93 -3.73 -3.51
N THR A 270 12.10 -3.52 -2.21
CA THR A 270 11.60 -4.41 -1.16
C THR A 270 10.78 -3.61 -0.19
N MET A 271 9.69 -4.19 0.31
CA MET A 271 8.89 -3.62 1.39
C MET A 271 8.77 -4.64 2.52
N PHE A 272 8.96 -4.18 3.72
CA PHE A 272 8.59 -4.87 4.94
C PHE A 272 7.40 -4.15 5.55
N ASN A 273 6.35 -4.89 5.87
CA ASN A 273 5.18 -4.36 6.56
C ASN A 273 4.83 -5.26 7.74
N GLN A 274 4.61 -4.67 8.89
CA GLN A 274 4.24 -5.34 10.13
C GLN A 274 3.00 -4.69 10.72
N LEU A 275 1.99 -5.50 10.94
CA LEU A 275 0.77 -5.16 11.67
C LEU A 275 0.76 -5.91 13.01
N ASN A 276 0.56 -5.19 14.09
CA ASN A 276 0.31 -5.75 15.42
C ASN A 276 -1.00 -5.17 15.91
N LEU A 277 -2.05 -5.96 15.83
CA LEU A 277 -3.42 -5.50 15.99
C LEU A 277 -4.14 -6.26 17.10
N LYS A 278 -5.22 -5.67 17.55
CA LYS A 278 -6.30 -6.34 18.25
C LYS A 278 -7.47 -6.48 17.28
N LEU A 279 -7.94 -7.70 17.12
CA LEU A 279 -9.08 -8.05 16.29
C LEU A 279 -10.28 -8.27 17.19
N LYS A 280 -11.40 -7.59 16.90
CA LYS A 280 -12.70 -7.77 17.52
C LYS A 280 -13.69 -8.23 16.44
N ILE A 281 -14.42 -9.31 16.69
CA ILE A 281 -15.28 -9.97 15.72
C ILE A 281 -16.73 -9.99 16.20
N ASN A 282 -17.68 -9.80 15.28
CA ASN A 282 -19.11 -9.78 15.53
C ASN A 282 -19.51 -8.75 16.59
N CYS A 283 -18.95 -7.56 16.51
CA CYS A 283 -19.27 -6.44 17.38
C CYS A 283 -20.65 -5.85 17.02
N ASP A 284 -21.31 -5.25 18.01
CA ASP A 284 -22.48 -4.40 17.80
C ASP A 284 -22.10 -3.09 17.07
N LYS A 285 -23.09 -2.26 16.80
CA LYS A 285 -22.92 -0.96 16.11
C LYS A 285 -22.15 0.08 16.93
N GLU A 286 -22.04 -0.12 18.23
CA GLU A 286 -21.23 0.69 19.13
C GLU A 286 -19.80 0.15 19.29
N TYR A 287 -19.47 -0.99 18.62
CA TYR A 287 -18.16 -1.67 18.64
C TYR A 287 -17.67 -2.11 20.03
N LYS A 288 -18.59 -2.20 21.01
CA LYS A 288 -18.27 -2.52 22.41
C LYS A 288 -18.50 -3.97 22.75
N ASN A 289 -19.66 -4.52 22.35
CA ASN A 289 -20.01 -5.89 22.64
C ASN A 289 -19.63 -6.78 21.47
N CYS A 290 -18.48 -7.43 21.57
CA CYS A 290 -17.94 -8.30 20.55
C CYS A 290 -17.99 -9.76 21.01
N GLN A 291 -18.22 -10.68 20.08
CA GLN A 291 -18.27 -12.11 20.38
C GLN A 291 -16.87 -12.66 20.71
N PHE A 292 -15.86 -12.18 20.00
CA PHE A 292 -14.47 -12.58 20.16
C PHE A 292 -13.54 -11.38 20.10
N GLU A 293 -12.50 -11.46 20.93
CA GLU A 293 -11.36 -10.55 20.87
C GLU A 293 -10.07 -11.39 20.91
N MET A 294 -9.11 -11.05 20.05
CA MET A 294 -7.83 -11.74 20.00
C MET A 294 -6.70 -10.82 19.50
N PRO A 295 -5.46 -11.03 19.95
CA PRO A 295 -4.34 -10.42 19.28
C PRO A 295 -4.20 -10.98 17.86
N PHE A 296 -3.68 -10.18 16.96
CA PHE A 296 -3.42 -10.55 15.58
C PHE A 296 -2.12 -9.90 15.12
N SER A 297 -1.23 -10.68 14.57
CA SER A 297 0.02 -10.19 14.01
C SER A 297 0.18 -10.68 12.58
N GLU A 298 0.46 -9.74 11.68
CA GLU A 298 0.70 -10.01 10.28
C GLU A 298 2.02 -9.37 9.86
N GLN A 299 2.86 -10.13 9.21
CA GLN A 299 4.08 -9.64 8.58
C GLN A 299 4.04 -9.94 7.10
N ARG A 300 4.39 -8.94 6.30
CA ARG A 300 4.45 -9.04 4.85
C ARG A 300 5.82 -8.61 4.35
N ASN A 301 6.44 -9.49 3.56
CA ASN A 301 7.72 -9.25 2.90
C ASN A 301 7.46 -9.18 1.40
N LEU A 302 7.61 -8.00 0.81
CA LEU A 302 7.30 -7.78 -0.59
C LEU A 302 8.57 -7.46 -1.39
N ARG A 303 8.57 -7.86 -2.64
CA ARG A 303 9.64 -7.58 -3.59
C ARG A 303 9.06 -7.23 -4.96
N LEU A 304 9.50 -6.12 -5.51
CA LEU A 304 9.20 -5.67 -6.86
C LEU A 304 10.48 -5.73 -7.70
N GLU A 305 10.42 -6.35 -8.87
CA GLU A 305 11.57 -6.54 -9.77
C GLU A 305 11.15 -6.22 -11.20
N ILE A 306 11.97 -5.44 -11.91
CA ILE A 306 11.81 -5.27 -13.36
C ILE A 306 12.31 -6.53 -14.07
N LEU A 307 11.56 -7.00 -15.10
CA LEU A 307 11.86 -8.22 -15.84
C LEU A 307 12.58 -7.91 -17.15
#